data_e93ef7b57f0ca0088fddce89ced705b9
#
_entry.id   e93ef7b57f0ca0088fddce89ced705b9
#
_cell.length_a   1.000
_cell.length_b   1.000
_cell.length_c   1.000
_cell.angle_alpha   90.00
_cell.angle_beta   90.00
_cell.angle_gamma   90.00
#
_symmetry.space_group_name_H-M   'P 1'
#
loop_
_entity.id
_entity.type
_entity.pdbx_description
1 polymer ?
#
loop_
_entity_poly.entity_id
_entity_poly.type
_entity_poly.pdbx_seq_one_letter_code
_entity_poly.pdbx_strand_id
1 'polypeptide(L)'
;WFLYRDVKLTKESNDDVINVFQGFKYQEIITDDFTILQPFLTHIKTVICANNDEKYDYFMKWWANIFQEVTVKNGTMPIIHGSQGSGKSFPVECFCEILGIFALANVDDLDKVFGKFNGLIGRHLVININEPPEANEKFKYLGKIKSKLTQKKTIQETKGIDQIEIDSWANYLMTTNNPNPIQEEKGNRRII
;
A
#
# COMPACT_ATOMS: atom_id res chain seq x y z
N TRP A 1 8.77 -10.21 17.43
CA TRP A 1 8.47 -8.80 17.35
C TRP A 1 9.39 -8.04 16.42
N PHE A 2 10.06 -8.70 15.53
CA PHE A 2 11.22 -8.23 14.81
C PHE A 2 10.93 -8.19 13.34
N LEU A 3 10.10 -7.28 13.02
CA LEU A 3 9.53 -7.24 11.72
C LEU A 3 10.35 -6.30 10.89
N TYR A 4 10.94 -6.76 9.83
CA TYR A 4 11.39 -5.95 8.72
C TYR A 4 12.58 -5.03 8.96
N ARG A 5 13.46 -5.31 9.93
CA ARG A 5 14.58 -4.42 10.15
C ARG A 5 15.60 -4.46 9.01
N ASP A 6 15.67 -5.58 8.29
CA ASP A 6 16.45 -5.71 7.08
C ASP A 6 15.74 -6.58 6.08
N VAL A 7 14.66 -6.06 5.54
CA VAL A 7 14.06 -6.60 4.33
C VAL A 7 14.90 -6.18 3.12
N LYS A 8 16.19 -6.25 3.23
CA LYS A 8 16.99 -6.56 2.07
C LYS A 8 16.77 -8.04 1.84
N LEU A 9 16.48 -8.42 0.62
CA LEU A 9 16.50 -9.79 0.14
C LEU A 9 17.95 -10.37 0.24
N THR A 10 18.66 -10.08 1.31
CA THR A 10 19.97 -10.58 1.61
C THR A 10 19.84 -11.69 2.62
N LYS A 11 20.43 -12.81 2.31
CA LYS A 11 20.54 -14.00 3.19
C LYS A 11 21.39 -13.74 4.44
N GLU A 12 21.79 -12.51 4.72
CA GLU A 12 22.67 -12.17 5.82
C GLU A 12 21.85 -11.72 7.02
N SER A 13 21.80 -12.53 8.06
CA SER A 13 21.38 -12.14 9.40
C SER A 13 22.59 -11.62 10.16
N ASN A 14 22.48 -10.46 10.79
CA ASN A 14 23.41 -10.02 11.82
C ASN A 14 23.00 -10.62 13.16
N ASP A 15 23.93 -10.78 14.09
CA ASP A 15 23.68 -11.42 15.39
C ASP A 15 22.54 -10.79 16.21
N ASP A 16 22.19 -9.53 15.93
CA ASP A 16 21.12 -8.77 16.60
C ASP A 16 19.79 -8.69 15.83
N VAL A 17 19.71 -9.24 14.63
CA VAL A 17 18.53 -9.10 13.74
C VAL A 17 18.18 -10.43 13.09
N ILE A 18 16.97 -10.90 13.35
CA ILE A 18 16.41 -12.06 12.66
C ILE A 18 15.58 -11.56 11.48
N ASN A 19 16.00 -11.85 10.26
CA ASN A 19 15.20 -11.61 9.07
C ASN A 19 14.11 -12.67 8.96
N VAL A 20 12.87 -12.30 9.18
CA VAL A 20 11.71 -13.18 9.06
C VAL A 20 11.03 -13.13 7.69
N PHE A 21 11.52 -12.27 6.80
CA PHE A 21 11.01 -12.20 5.44
C PHE A 21 11.67 -13.31 4.59
N GLN A 22 10.86 -14.27 4.17
CA GLN A 22 11.30 -15.41 3.36
C GLN A 22 10.88 -15.30 1.89
N GLY A 23 10.55 -14.11 1.43
CA GLY A 23 10.02 -13.87 0.09
C GLY A 23 8.48 -13.91 0.03
N PHE A 24 7.95 -13.72 -1.15
CA PHE A 24 6.51 -13.82 -1.42
C PHE A 24 6.13 -15.25 -1.80
N LYS A 25 4.89 -15.63 -1.46
CA LYS A 25 4.35 -16.99 -1.68
C LYS A 25 4.52 -17.50 -3.13
N TYR A 26 4.45 -16.61 -4.10
CA TYR A 26 4.46 -16.96 -5.54
C TYR A 26 5.77 -16.58 -6.24
N GLN A 27 6.83 -16.34 -5.51
CA GLN A 27 8.10 -15.87 -6.07
C GLN A 27 8.81 -16.91 -6.95
N GLU A 28 8.51 -18.19 -6.77
CA GLU A 28 9.14 -19.30 -7.47
C GLU A 28 8.45 -19.70 -8.79
N ILE A 29 7.33 -19.05 -9.12
CA ILE A 29 6.62 -19.36 -10.35
C ILE A 29 7.31 -18.66 -11.52
N ILE A 30 7.99 -19.43 -12.33
CA ILE A 30 8.64 -18.96 -13.56
C ILE A 30 7.81 -19.44 -14.74
N THR A 31 7.37 -18.52 -15.58
CA THR A 31 6.68 -18.80 -16.84
C THR A 31 7.09 -17.83 -17.92
N ASP A 32 7.23 -18.33 -19.15
CA ASP A 32 7.46 -17.50 -20.33
C ASP A 32 6.14 -17.18 -21.05
N ASP A 33 5.03 -17.80 -20.62
CA ASP A 33 3.70 -17.53 -21.16
C ASP A 33 2.95 -16.52 -20.31
N PHE A 34 2.89 -15.29 -20.81
CA PHE A 34 2.15 -14.18 -20.19
C PHE A 34 0.77 -13.95 -20.79
N THR A 35 0.30 -14.82 -21.70
CA THR A 35 -0.99 -14.65 -22.39
C THR A 35 -2.15 -14.69 -21.39
N ILE A 36 -2.05 -15.53 -20.36
CA ILE A 36 -3.04 -15.63 -19.28
C ILE A 36 -3.21 -14.31 -18.51
N LEU A 37 -2.20 -13.46 -18.49
CA LEU A 37 -2.24 -12.16 -17.80
C LEU A 37 -2.91 -11.06 -18.63
N GLN A 38 -3.09 -11.25 -19.92
CA GLN A 38 -3.60 -10.21 -20.81
C GLN A 38 -4.96 -9.65 -20.41
N PRO A 39 -5.95 -10.47 -19.99
CA PRO A 39 -7.22 -9.95 -19.48
C PRO A 39 -7.06 -9.05 -18.25
N PHE A 40 -6.18 -9.44 -17.32
CA PHE A 40 -5.88 -8.68 -16.11
C PHE A 40 -5.20 -7.34 -16.44
N LEU A 41 -4.17 -7.36 -17.27
CA LEU A 41 -3.46 -6.15 -17.70
C LEU A 41 -4.37 -5.21 -18.50
N THR A 42 -5.22 -5.77 -19.36
CA THR A 42 -6.23 -5.02 -20.11
C THR A 42 -7.23 -4.35 -19.15
N HIS A 43 -7.69 -5.07 -18.14
CA HIS A 43 -8.59 -4.51 -17.11
C HIS A 43 -7.93 -3.33 -16.38
N ILE A 44 -6.67 -3.46 -15.95
CA ILE A 44 -5.94 -2.35 -15.33
C ILE A 44 -5.88 -1.16 -16.28
N LYS A 45 -5.49 -1.38 -17.52
CA LYS A 45 -5.34 -0.31 -18.51
C LYS A 45 -6.67 0.40 -18.79
N THR A 46 -7.74 -0.36 -19.04
CA THR A 46 -9.02 0.19 -19.49
C THR A 46 -9.87 0.72 -18.34
N VAL A 47 -9.95 -0.02 -17.22
CA VAL A 47 -10.85 0.31 -16.10
C VAL A 47 -10.15 1.19 -15.07
N ILE A 48 -8.95 0.79 -14.62
CA ILE A 48 -8.26 1.54 -13.56
C ILE A 48 -7.63 2.82 -14.12
N CYS A 49 -7.00 2.73 -15.28
CA CYS A 49 -6.23 3.83 -15.86
C CYS A 49 -6.98 4.57 -16.99
N ALA A 50 -8.23 4.21 -17.27
CA ALA A 50 -9.09 4.85 -18.27
C ALA A 50 -8.42 4.98 -19.65
N ASN A 51 -7.69 3.95 -20.11
CA ASN A 51 -6.88 3.91 -21.35
C ASN A 51 -5.78 4.98 -21.43
N ASN A 52 -5.34 5.54 -20.31
CA ASN A 52 -4.24 6.46 -20.26
C ASN A 52 -2.93 5.71 -20.03
N ASP A 53 -2.00 5.80 -20.97
CA ASP A 53 -0.74 5.06 -20.94
C ASP A 53 0.19 5.54 -19.81
N GLU A 54 0.22 6.84 -19.51
CA GLU A 54 1.04 7.39 -18.43
C GLU A 54 0.56 6.90 -17.05
N LYS A 55 -0.77 6.88 -16.84
CA LYS A 55 -1.36 6.35 -15.61
C LYS A 55 -1.11 4.86 -15.48
N TYR A 56 -1.22 4.12 -16.57
CA TYR A 56 -0.96 2.69 -16.58
C TYR A 56 0.50 2.39 -16.24
N ASP A 57 1.43 3.04 -16.91
CA ASP A 57 2.87 2.88 -16.64
C ASP A 57 3.22 3.25 -15.18
N TYR A 58 2.68 4.36 -14.70
CA TYR A 58 2.84 4.78 -13.31
C TYR A 58 2.31 3.74 -12.33
N PHE A 59 1.07 3.27 -12.52
CA PHE A 59 0.41 2.31 -11.63
C PHE A 59 1.17 0.98 -11.59
N MET A 60 1.60 0.47 -12.73
CA MET A 60 2.39 -0.76 -12.82
C MET A 60 3.76 -0.60 -12.15
N LYS A 61 4.45 0.52 -12.36
CA LYS A 61 5.73 0.82 -11.69
C LYS A 61 5.57 0.98 -10.18
N TRP A 62 4.47 1.57 -9.74
CA TRP A 62 4.17 1.72 -8.31
C TRP A 62 4.07 0.36 -7.61
N TRP A 63 3.39 -0.60 -8.22
CA TRP A 63 3.32 -1.98 -7.73
C TRP A 63 4.65 -2.72 -7.89
N ALA A 64 5.29 -2.62 -9.04
CA ALA A 64 6.58 -3.27 -9.29
C ALA A 64 7.63 -2.88 -8.23
N ASN A 65 7.70 -1.59 -7.87
CA ASN A 65 8.63 -1.13 -6.83
C ASN A 65 8.38 -1.82 -5.48
N ILE A 66 7.12 -2.05 -5.10
CA ILE A 66 6.79 -2.73 -3.84
C ILE A 66 7.29 -4.19 -3.82
N PHE A 67 7.19 -4.87 -4.96
CA PHE A 67 7.65 -6.26 -5.07
C PHE A 67 9.16 -6.39 -5.21
N GLN A 68 9.81 -5.44 -5.86
CA GLN A 68 11.24 -5.47 -6.16
C GLN A 68 12.09 -4.83 -5.06
N GLU A 69 11.57 -3.76 -4.45
CA GLU A 69 12.28 -2.92 -3.49
C GLU A 69 11.49 -2.79 -2.18
N VAL A 70 11.27 -3.90 -1.51
CA VAL A 70 10.38 -4.01 -0.34
C VAL A 70 10.70 -3.02 0.81
N THR A 71 11.94 -2.49 0.86
CA THR A 71 12.37 -1.49 1.84
C THR A 71 12.28 -0.06 1.35
N VAL A 72 11.77 0.15 0.14
CA VAL A 72 11.66 1.49 -0.46
C VAL A 72 10.20 1.88 -0.57
N LYS A 73 9.84 3.00 0.06
CA LYS A 73 8.50 3.56 -0.06
C LYS A 73 8.36 4.36 -1.35
N ASN A 74 7.24 4.20 -2.02
CA ASN A 74 6.92 5.00 -3.22
C ASN A 74 6.75 6.50 -2.92
N GLY A 75 6.41 6.85 -1.67
CA GLY A 75 6.20 8.23 -1.26
C GLY A 75 4.92 8.87 -1.82
N THR A 76 4.14 8.11 -2.55
CA THR A 76 2.88 8.53 -3.17
C THR A 76 1.76 7.56 -2.83
N MET A 77 0.51 8.04 -2.92
CA MET A 77 -0.70 7.27 -2.70
C MET A 77 -1.62 7.38 -3.91
N PRO A 78 -1.74 6.33 -4.72
CA PRO A 78 -2.73 6.27 -5.78
C PRO A 78 -4.15 6.25 -5.21
N ILE A 79 -5.07 6.99 -5.84
CA ILE A 79 -6.50 6.94 -5.56
C ILE A 79 -7.22 6.39 -6.77
N ILE A 80 -7.86 5.23 -6.60
CA ILE A 80 -8.69 4.62 -7.62
C ILE A 80 -10.16 4.98 -7.31
N HIS A 81 -10.68 5.88 -8.11
CA HIS A 81 -12.07 6.33 -8.01
C HIS A 81 -12.92 5.71 -9.13
N GLY A 82 -14.14 5.31 -8.79
CA GLY A 82 -15.10 4.80 -9.77
C GLY A 82 -16.41 4.38 -9.13
N SER A 83 -17.44 4.19 -9.94
CA SER A 83 -18.74 3.73 -9.47
C SER A 83 -18.67 2.36 -8.80
N GLN A 84 -19.66 2.05 -7.99
CA GLN A 84 -19.81 0.72 -7.41
C GLN A 84 -19.93 -0.33 -8.52
N GLY A 85 -19.29 -1.48 -8.35
CA GLY A 85 -19.31 -2.56 -9.34
C GLY A 85 -18.41 -2.35 -10.56
N SER A 86 -17.63 -1.26 -10.65
CA SER A 86 -16.74 -0.99 -11.77
C SER A 86 -15.52 -1.91 -11.87
N GLY A 87 -15.28 -2.77 -10.88
CA GLY A 87 -14.11 -3.66 -10.85
C GLY A 87 -12.82 -2.99 -10.35
N LYS A 88 -12.91 -1.80 -9.74
CA LYS A 88 -11.73 -1.05 -9.26
C LYS A 88 -10.92 -1.76 -8.17
N SER A 89 -11.57 -2.52 -7.31
CA SER A 89 -10.89 -3.22 -6.21
C SER A 89 -10.20 -4.51 -6.65
N PHE A 90 -10.66 -5.13 -7.74
CA PHE A 90 -10.18 -6.43 -8.19
C PHE A 90 -8.66 -6.50 -8.39
N PRO A 91 -7.99 -5.59 -9.13
CA PRO A 91 -6.54 -5.65 -9.26
C PRO A 91 -5.80 -5.44 -7.94
N VAL A 92 -6.33 -4.58 -7.07
CA VAL A 92 -5.74 -4.33 -5.75
C VAL A 92 -5.80 -5.60 -4.89
N GLU A 93 -6.94 -6.29 -4.90
CA GLU A 93 -7.13 -7.56 -4.18
C GLU A 93 -6.17 -8.63 -4.70
N CYS A 94 -6.00 -8.74 -6.02
CA CYS A 94 -5.03 -9.67 -6.62
C CYS A 94 -3.59 -9.39 -6.15
N PHE A 95 -3.16 -8.13 -6.19
CA PHE A 95 -1.83 -7.76 -5.70
C PHE A 95 -1.66 -7.99 -4.19
N CYS A 96 -2.70 -7.70 -3.41
CA CYS A 96 -2.68 -7.97 -1.97
C CYS A 96 -2.62 -9.47 -1.67
N GLU A 97 -3.29 -10.30 -2.47
CA GLU A 97 -3.20 -11.78 -2.32
C GLU A 97 -1.78 -12.29 -2.58
N ILE A 98 -1.07 -11.73 -3.57
CA ILE A 98 0.33 -12.06 -3.85
C ILE A 98 1.22 -11.65 -2.67
N LEU A 99 1.00 -10.50 -2.07
CA LEU A 99 1.71 -10.02 -0.89
C LEU A 99 1.37 -10.82 0.37
N GLY A 100 0.20 -11.43 0.42
CA GLY A 100 -0.28 -12.25 1.54
C GLY A 100 -0.31 -11.46 2.85
N ILE A 101 0.37 -11.97 3.88
CA ILE A 101 0.40 -11.34 5.22
C ILE A 101 1.03 -9.93 5.24
N PHE A 102 1.67 -9.52 4.16
CA PHE A 102 2.30 -8.21 4.03
C PHE A 102 1.37 -7.13 3.46
N ALA A 103 0.11 -7.46 3.21
CA ALA A 103 -0.88 -6.50 2.73
C ALA A 103 -2.15 -6.49 3.58
N LEU A 104 -2.76 -5.31 3.68
CA LEU A 104 -4.13 -5.12 4.16
C LEU A 104 -4.98 -4.65 2.98
N ALA A 105 -5.81 -5.54 2.45
CA ALA A 105 -6.60 -5.27 1.26
C ALA A 105 -7.77 -4.29 1.50
N ASN A 106 -8.34 -4.29 2.70
CA ASN A 106 -9.53 -3.50 3.01
C ASN A 106 -9.44 -2.92 4.42
N VAL A 107 -9.13 -1.63 4.50
CA VAL A 107 -9.18 -0.86 5.75
C VAL A 107 -10.24 0.21 5.61
N ASP A 108 -11.31 0.06 6.35
CA ASP A 108 -12.46 0.97 6.41
C ASP A 108 -12.36 2.01 7.55
N ASP A 109 -11.55 1.71 8.57
CA ASP A 109 -11.36 2.55 9.75
C ASP A 109 -9.95 3.17 9.74
N LEU A 110 -9.89 4.46 9.43
CA LEU A 110 -8.63 5.22 9.37
C LEU A 110 -7.94 5.36 10.73
N ASP A 111 -8.68 5.27 11.84
CA ASP A 111 -8.08 5.32 13.18
C ASP A 111 -7.20 4.09 13.47
N LYS A 112 -7.50 2.94 12.87
CA LYS A 112 -6.64 1.74 12.96
C LYS A 112 -5.28 1.92 12.31
N VAL A 113 -5.19 2.83 11.33
CA VAL A 113 -3.95 3.10 10.56
C VAL A 113 -3.29 4.39 11.02
N PHE A 114 -4.05 5.47 11.16
CA PHE A 114 -3.54 6.81 11.43
C PHE A 114 -3.86 7.32 12.84
N GLY A 115 -4.61 6.55 13.63
CA GLY A 115 -4.97 6.87 14.99
C GLY A 115 -3.83 6.62 15.99
N LYS A 116 -4.20 6.67 17.26
CA LYS A 116 -3.27 6.46 18.37
C LYS A 116 -2.77 5.01 18.40
N PHE A 117 -3.67 4.04 18.24
CA PHE A 117 -3.33 2.61 18.24
C PHE A 117 -3.15 2.12 16.80
N ASN A 118 -1.95 2.29 16.28
CA ASN A 118 -1.59 2.07 14.89
C ASN A 118 -0.75 0.81 14.66
N GLY A 119 -0.93 -0.22 15.47
CA GLY A 119 -0.15 -1.47 15.43
C GLY A 119 -0.10 -2.17 14.06
N LEU A 120 -1.03 -1.84 13.16
CA LEU A 120 -1.07 -2.41 11.82
C LEU A 120 0.05 -1.90 10.89
N ILE A 121 0.57 -0.69 11.11
CA ILE A 121 1.53 -0.07 10.18
C ILE A 121 2.86 -0.84 10.12
N GLY A 122 3.30 -1.40 11.23
CA GLY A 122 4.63 -2.03 11.34
C GLY A 122 4.78 -3.36 10.62
N ARG A 123 3.70 -3.91 10.05
CA ARG A 123 3.71 -5.27 9.47
C ARG A 123 3.44 -5.32 7.98
N HIS A 124 2.98 -4.23 7.38
CA HIS A 124 2.45 -4.29 6.05
C HIS A 124 3.23 -3.40 5.09
N LEU A 125 3.48 -3.93 3.90
CA LEU A 125 4.07 -3.22 2.78
C LEU A 125 3.02 -2.41 2.01
N VAL A 126 1.77 -2.89 2.02
CA VAL A 126 0.64 -2.23 1.38
C VAL A 126 -0.56 -2.17 2.32
N ILE A 127 -1.17 -1.02 2.38
CA ILE A 127 -2.43 -0.79 3.09
C ILE A 127 -3.41 -0.11 2.11
N ASN A 128 -4.45 -0.84 1.73
CA ASN A 128 -5.53 -0.30 0.93
C ASN A 128 -6.63 0.27 1.84
N ILE A 129 -6.86 1.56 1.71
CA ILE A 129 -7.96 2.28 2.36
C ILE A 129 -9.18 2.14 1.45
N ASN A 130 -10.19 1.44 1.95
CA ASN A 130 -11.43 1.24 1.22
C ASN A 130 -12.52 2.13 1.80
N GLU A 131 -13.17 2.93 0.94
CA GLU A 131 -14.25 3.84 1.30
C GLU A 131 -13.90 4.72 2.53
N PRO A 132 -13.07 5.76 2.35
CA PRO A 132 -12.73 6.67 3.45
C PRO A 132 -13.98 7.33 4.02
N PRO A 133 -14.00 7.63 5.33
CA PRO A 133 -15.15 8.17 6.00
C PRO A 133 -15.61 9.52 5.44
N GLU A 134 -16.81 9.94 5.83
CA GLU A 134 -17.51 11.14 5.32
C GLU A 134 -16.68 12.45 5.47
N ALA A 135 -17.14 13.49 4.78
CA ALA A 135 -16.43 14.75 4.54
C ALA A 135 -15.75 15.39 5.77
N ASN A 136 -16.36 15.29 6.95
CA ASN A 136 -15.87 15.98 8.16
C ASN A 136 -14.60 15.34 8.74
N GLU A 137 -14.31 14.09 8.45
CA GLU A 137 -13.12 13.39 8.92
C GLU A 137 -11.94 13.46 7.92
N LYS A 138 -12.21 13.81 6.67
CA LYS A 138 -11.20 13.86 5.60
C LYS A 138 -10.03 14.77 5.94
N PHE A 139 -10.29 15.93 6.53
CA PHE A 139 -9.25 16.88 6.94
C PHE A 139 -8.38 16.36 8.08
N LYS A 140 -8.99 15.64 9.04
CA LYS A 140 -8.29 15.11 10.21
C LYS A 140 -7.11 14.21 9.82
N TYR A 141 -7.26 13.42 8.75
CA TYR A 141 -6.26 12.43 8.37
C TYR A 141 -5.33 12.88 7.24
N LEU A 142 -5.67 13.91 6.47
CA LEU A 142 -4.89 14.34 5.32
C LEU A 142 -3.42 14.64 5.68
N GLY A 143 -3.20 15.41 6.72
CA GLY A 143 -1.85 15.73 7.21
C GLY A 143 -1.11 14.49 7.68
N LYS A 144 -1.79 13.58 8.38
CA LYS A 144 -1.23 12.31 8.85
C LYS A 144 -0.88 11.39 7.67
N ILE A 145 -1.76 11.28 6.68
CA ILE A 145 -1.51 10.52 5.44
C ILE A 145 -0.25 11.05 4.76
N LYS A 146 -0.20 12.37 4.47
CA LYS A 146 0.95 13.00 3.81
C LYS A 146 2.27 12.77 4.55
N SER A 147 2.24 12.81 5.88
CA SER A 147 3.39 12.52 6.72
C SER A 147 3.81 11.06 6.59
N LYS A 148 2.88 10.13 6.72
CA LYS A 148 3.15 8.68 6.68
C LYS A 148 3.65 8.19 5.32
N LEU A 149 3.31 8.86 4.22
CA LEU A 149 3.79 8.49 2.88
C LEU A 149 5.31 8.57 2.76
N THR A 150 5.95 9.49 3.46
CA THR A 150 7.38 9.77 3.30
C THR A 150 8.23 9.46 4.53
N GLN A 151 7.62 9.29 5.70
CA GLN A 151 8.35 8.94 6.92
C GLN A 151 8.91 7.53 6.83
N LYS A 152 10.22 7.40 7.07
CA LYS A 152 10.91 6.10 7.15
C LYS A 152 10.72 5.43 8.51
N LYS A 153 10.46 6.22 9.55
CA LYS A 153 10.24 5.72 10.91
C LYS A 153 8.89 6.20 11.44
N THR A 154 8.29 5.42 12.31
CA THR A 154 7.02 5.76 12.94
C THR A 154 7.00 5.24 14.37
N ILE A 155 6.25 5.93 15.23
CA ILE A 155 5.95 5.42 16.57
C ILE A 155 4.78 4.45 16.41
N GLN A 156 4.98 3.23 16.85
CA GLN A 156 3.93 2.23 16.98
C GLN A 156 3.43 2.22 18.42
N GLU A 157 2.12 2.36 18.58
CA GLU A 157 1.45 2.23 19.86
C GLU A 157 0.48 1.06 19.81
N THR A 158 0.66 0.12 20.74
CA THR A 158 -0.23 -1.04 20.89
C THR A 158 -0.80 -0.98 22.30
N LYS A 159 -2.10 -1.27 22.45
CA LYS A 159 -2.77 -1.21 23.75
C LYS A 159 -2.07 -2.12 24.77
N GLY A 160 -1.62 -1.54 25.90
CA GLY A 160 -0.94 -2.26 26.96
C GLY A 160 0.54 -2.54 26.73
N ILE A 161 1.14 -1.96 25.70
CA ILE A 161 2.56 -2.10 25.38
C ILE A 161 3.15 -0.69 25.23
N ASP A 162 4.38 -0.50 25.70
CA ASP A 162 5.09 0.76 25.56
C ASP A 162 5.25 1.15 24.10
N GLN A 163 5.27 2.45 23.83
CA GLN A 163 5.50 2.97 22.49
C GLN A 163 6.90 2.61 22.02
N ILE A 164 6.99 2.12 20.80
CA ILE A 164 8.27 1.79 20.16
C ILE A 164 8.41 2.53 18.83
N GLU A 165 9.62 2.99 18.53
CA GLU A 165 9.95 3.49 17.20
C GLU A 165 10.26 2.30 16.31
N ILE A 166 9.59 2.22 15.16
CA ILE A 166 9.79 1.19 14.16
C ILE A 166 10.04 1.80 12.79
N ASP A 167 10.74 1.04 11.93
CA ASP A 167 10.83 1.38 10.53
C ASP A 167 9.46 1.17 9.85
N SER A 168 9.12 2.06 8.93
CA SER A 168 7.85 2.05 8.24
C SER A 168 8.05 1.86 6.74
N TRP A 169 7.67 0.72 6.25
CA TRP A 169 7.73 0.33 4.83
C TRP A 169 6.37 0.42 4.12
N ALA A 170 5.33 0.77 4.86
CA ALA A 170 3.96 0.79 4.36
C ALA A 170 3.79 1.80 3.21
N ASN A 171 3.30 1.31 2.09
CA ASN A 171 2.75 2.08 1.00
C ASN A 171 1.23 2.10 1.14
N TYR A 172 0.60 3.19 0.74
CA TYR A 172 -0.83 3.37 0.88
C TYR A 172 -1.46 3.57 -0.49
N LEU A 173 -2.62 2.99 -0.69
CA LEU A 173 -3.51 3.31 -1.80
C LEU A 173 -4.94 3.44 -1.29
N MET A 174 -5.81 3.99 -2.10
CA MET A 174 -7.21 4.18 -1.75
C MET A 174 -8.11 3.73 -2.90
N THR A 175 -9.13 2.97 -2.56
CA THR A 175 -10.22 2.65 -3.48
C THR A 175 -11.51 3.28 -2.95
N THR A 176 -12.26 3.99 -3.81
CA THR A 176 -13.43 4.73 -3.34
C THR A 176 -14.49 4.93 -4.44
N ASN A 177 -15.74 5.06 -4.04
CA ASN A 177 -16.83 5.51 -4.90
C ASN A 177 -17.01 7.03 -4.86
N ASN A 178 -16.34 7.72 -3.93
CA ASN A 178 -16.47 9.15 -3.78
C ASN A 178 -15.58 9.88 -4.80
N PRO A 179 -16.12 10.77 -5.64
CA PRO A 179 -15.33 11.53 -6.63
C PRO A 179 -14.34 12.50 -6.00
N ASN A 180 -14.56 12.91 -4.76
CA ASN A 180 -13.69 13.81 -4.01
C ASN A 180 -13.32 13.21 -2.66
N PRO A 181 -12.55 12.11 -2.64
CA PRO A 181 -12.26 11.38 -1.40
C PRO A 181 -11.33 12.15 -0.47
N ILE A 182 -10.49 13.00 -1.04
CA ILE A 182 -9.53 13.85 -0.32
C ILE A 182 -9.61 15.25 -0.93
N GLN A 183 -9.56 16.28 -0.09
CA GLN A 183 -9.46 17.63 -0.61
C GLN A 183 -8.05 17.89 -1.11
N GLU A 184 -7.91 18.13 -2.40
CA GLU A 184 -6.64 18.44 -3.03
C GLU A 184 -6.19 19.88 -2.69
N GLU A 185 -4.96 20.02 -2.22
CA GLU A 185 -4.27 21.29 -2.17
C GLU A 185 -3.52 21.50 -3.48
N LYS A 186 -3.51 22.73 -4.01
CA LYS A 186 -2.73 23.07 -5.20
C LYS A 186 -1.26 22.65 -5.01
N GLY A 187 -0.73 21.90 -5.96
CA GLY A 187 0.66 21.45 -5.94
C GLY A 187 0.92 20.18 -5.10
N ASN A 188 -0.12 19.46 -4.73
CA ASN A 188 0.03 18.15 -4.09
C ASN A 188 0.61 17.14 -5.10
N ARG A 189 1.82 16.64 -4.82
CA ARG A 189 2.53 15.64 -5.64
C ARG A 189 2.55 14.23 -5.02
N ARG A 190 1.87 14.05 -3.89
CA ARG A 190 1.91 12.78 -3.14
C ARG A 190 0.65 11.94 -3.32
N ILE A 191 -0.45 12.58 -3.65
CA ILE A 191 -1.75 11.94 -3.91
C ILE A 191 -1.99 12.04 -5.41
N ILE A 192 -2.25 10.90 -6.04
CA ILE A 192 -2.28 10.75 -7.51
C ILE A 192 -3.53 9.97 -7.91
#